data_fb59e4a75184b63e577006024f9abf1d
#
_entry.id   fb59e4a75184b63e577006024f9abf1d
#
_cell.length_a   1.000
_cell.length_b   1.000
_cell.length_c   1.000
_cell.angle_alpha   90.00
_cell.angle_beta   90.00
_cell.angle_gamma   90.00
#
_symmetry.space_group_name_H-M   'P 1'
#
loop_
_entity.id
_entity.type
_entity.pdbx_description
1 polymer ?
#
loop_
_entity_poly.entity_id
_entity_poly.type
_entity_poly.pdbx_seq_one_letter_code
_entity_poly.pdbx_strand_id
1 'polypeptide(L)'
;MRSLIAALAFLLSATAFAQGLVKTDSVVGKGKEAVSGATVVVNYTGWLHDAAAKGNKGKQFDSSIGRGPFSFPLGAGRVIPGWDQGVAGMKVGGKRTLVIPPELGYGSRGAGGVIPPNATLVFDVELLEVR
;
A
#
# COMPACT_ATOMS: atom_id res chain seq x y z
N MET A 1 -38.62 0.80 -5.20
CA MET A 1 -38.42 0.20 -3.90
C MET A 1 -37.26 -0.72 -3.84
N ARG A 2 -37.24 -1.65 -4.67
CA ARG A 2 -36.18 -2.65 -4.65
C ARG A 2 -34.81 -2.07 -4.87
N SER A 3 -34.73 -1.09 -5.73
CA SER A 3 -33.45 -0.45 -6.02
C SER A 3 -32.87 0.27 -4.80
N LEU A 4 -33.73 0.75 -3.93
CA LEU A 4 -33.27 1.41 -2.72
C LEU A 4 -32.54 0.46 -1.80
N ILE A 5 -33.04 -0.74 -1.72
CA ILE A 5 -32.43 -1.76 -0.87
C ILE A 5 -31.03 -2.07 -1.36
N ALA A 6 -30.85 -2.17 -2.66
CA ALA A 6 -29.54 -2.45 -3.22
C ALA A 6 -28.56 -1.35 -2.87
N ALA A 7 -28.99 -0.12 -2.88
CA ALA A 7 -28.11 1.00 -2.56
C ALA A 7 -27.62 0.92 -1.12
N LEU A 8 -28.49 0.52 -0.22
CA LEU A 8 -28.12 0.39 1.18
C LEU A 8 -27.04 -0.66 1.38
N ALA A 9 -27.22 -1.79 0.75
CA ALA A 9 -26.23 -2.85 0.86
C ALA A 9 -24.87 -2.38 0.38
N PHE A 10 -24.86 -1.61 -0.66
CA PHE A 10 -23.62 -1.08 -1.20
C PHE A 10 -22.92 -0.17 -0.21
N LEU A 11 -23.63 0.67 0.50
CA LEU A 11 -23.04 1.56 1.48
C LEU A 11 -22.37 0.80 2.62
N LEU A 12 -22.96 -0.29 3.04
CA LEU A 12 -22.35 -1.11 4.08
C LEU A 12 -21.03 -1.67 3.65
N SER A 13 -20.94 -2.09 2.40
CA SER A 13 -19.69 -2.61 1.87
C SER A 13 -18.60 -1.55 1.89
N ALA A 14 -18.94 -0.33 1.53
CA ALA A 14 -17.97 0.75 1.53
C ALA A 14 -17.44 1.01 2.94
N THR A 15 -18.29 0.92 3.94
CA THR A 15 -17.86 1.11 5.32
C THR A 15 -16.84 0.06 5.74
N ALA A 16 -17.06 -1.18 5.35
CA ALA A 16 -16.14 -2.25 5.68
C ALA A 16 -14.75 -2.00 5.09
N PHE A 17 -14.68 -1.45 3.88
CA PHE A 17 -13.40 -1.18 3.24
C PHE A 17 -12.59 -0.10 3.94
N ALA A 18 -13.25 0.81 4.64
CA ALA A 18 -12.57 1.92 5.27
C ALA A 18 -11.53 1.48 6.30
N GLN A 19 -11.62 0.24 6.79
CA GLN A 19 -10.71 -0.26 7.81
C GLN A 19 -9.61 -1.14 7.27
N GLY A 20 -9.61 -1.42 6.00
CA GLY A 20 -8.64 -2.30 5.40
C GLY A 20 -7.58 -1.56 4.60
N LEU A 21 -6.81 -2.34 3.87
CA LEU A 21 -5.82 -1.83 2.95
C LEU A 21 -6.52 -1.15 1.77
N VAL A 22 -6.08 0.06 1.45
CA VAL A 22 -6.59 0.79 0.30
C VAL A 22 -5.51 0.88 -0.76
N LYS A 23 -5.85 0.48 -1.98
CA LYS A 23 -4.93 0.50 -3.13
C LYS A 23 -5.51 1.42 -4.20
N THR A 24 -4.73 2.40 -4.64
CA THR A 24 -5.16 3.34 -5.67
C THR A 24 -4.08 3.42 -6.74
N ASP A 25 -4.41 3.03 -7.95
CA ASP A 25 -3.47 3.10 -9.07
C ASP A 25 -3.52 4.50 -9.70
N SER A 26 -2.38 5.20 -9.68
CA SER A 26 -2.25 6.45 -10.43
C SER A 26 -1.79 6.16 -11.85
N VAL A 27 -1.03 5.08 -12.05
CA VAL A 27 -0.64 4.60 -13.38
C VAL A 27 -0.82 3.09 -13.37
N VAL A 28 -1.54 2.56 -14.36
CA VAL A 28 -1.64 1.13 -14.56
C VAL A 28 -0.54 0.71 -15.52
N GLY A 29 0.37 -0.14 -15.03
CA GLY A 29 1.47 -0.61 -15.85
C GLY A 29 1.01 -1.56 -16.93
N LYS A 30 1.89 -1.81 -17.89
CA LYS A 30 1.59 -2.68 -19.02
C LYS A 30 2.51 -3.87 -19.11
N GLY A 31 3.47 -3.96 -18.19
CA GLY A 31 4.43 -5.06 -18.21
C GLY A 31 3.98 -6.25 -17.40
N LYS A 32 4.95 -7.03 -16.97
CA LYS A 32 4.71 -8.28 -16.26
C LYS A 32 4.02 -8.03 -14.94
N GLU A 33 3.10 -8.89 -14.58
CA GLU A 33 2.33 -8.74 -13.35
C GLU A 33 3.07 -9.30 -12.13
N ALA A 34 3.01 -8.59 -11.03
CA ALA A 34 3.55 -9.02 -9.75
C ALA A 34 2.64 -10.07 -9.14
N VAL A 35 3.16 -11.28 -9.02
CA VAL A 35 2.43 -12.40 -8.45
C VAL A 35 3.20 -12.97 -7.27
N SER A 36 2.48 -13.63 -6.36
CA SER A 36 3.10 -14.27 -5.21
C SER A 36 4.15 -15.29 -5.68
N GLY A 37 5.30 -15.28 -5.04
CA GLY A 37 6.41 -16.14 -5.42
C GLY A 37 7.44 -15.50 -6.32
N ALA A 38 7.09 -14.39 -6.97
CA ALA A 38 8.03 -13.67 -7.80
C ALA A 38 8.87 -12.71 -6.95
N THR A 39 10.06 -12.37 -7.43
CA THR A 39 10.84 -11.28 -6.85
C THR A 39 10.48 -10.00 -7.57
N VAL A 40 10.10 -8.98 -6.82
CA VAL A 40 9.70 -7.70 -7.39
C VAL A 40 10.72 -6.63 -7.02
N VAL A 41 10.90 -5.66 -7.91
CA VAL A 41 11.82 -4.55 -7.72
C VAL A 41 10.99 -3.28 -7.78
N VAL A 42 11.07 -2.47 -6.73
CA VAL A 42 10.23 -1.28 -6.60
C VAL A 42 11.04 -0.06 -6.17
N ASN A 43 10.55 1.12 -6.56
CA ASN A 43 10.87 2.35 -5.88
C ASN A 43 9.69 2.73 -5.00
N TYR A 44 9.96 3.32 -3.85
CA TYR A 44 8.90 3.69 -2.94
C TYR A 44 9.26 4.89 -2.08
N THR A 45 8.23 5.55 -1.57
CA THR A 45 8.34 6.56 -0.51
C THR A 45 7.21 6.33 0.45
N GLY A 46 7.49 6.42 1.75
CA GLY A 46 6.49 6.19 2.79
C GLY A 46 6.35 7.39 3.71
N TRP A 47 5.10 7.67 4.09
CA TRP A 47 4.73 8.75 4.99
C TRP A 47 3.82 8.22 6.08
N LEU A 48 3.85 8.87 7.23
CA LEU A 48 2.81 8.67 8.23
C LEU A 48 1.52 9.29 7.69
N HIS A 49 0.41 8.59 7.84
CA HIS A 49 -0.88 9.12 7.39
C HIS A 49 -1.25 10.33 8.25
N ASP A 50 -1.66 11.41 7.58
CA ASP A 50 -2.12 12.62 8.24
C ASP A 50 -3.28 13.17 7.43
N ALA A 51 -4.49 13.09 7.98
CA ALA A 51 -5.69 13.51 7.27
C ALA A 51 -5.69 15.00 6.92
N ALA A 52 -4.92 15.80 7.63
CA ALA A 52 -4.83 17.24 7.37
C ALA A 52 -3.79 17.57 6.30
N ALA A 53 -2.96 16.60 5.91
CA ALA A 53 -1.91 16.85 4.93
C ALA A 53 -2.41 16.56 3.52
N LYS A 54 -1.77 17.20 2.55
CA LYS A 54 -2.08 16.96 1.15
C LYS A 54 -1.82 15.50 0.80
N GLY A 55 -2.81 14.84 0.20
CA GLY A 55 -2.70 13.43 -0.15
C GLY A 55 -2.60 12.53 1.06
N ASN A 56 -2.96 13.03 2.24
CA ASN A 56 -2.84 12.33 3.51
C ASN A 56 -1.40 11.96 3.85
N LYS A 57 -0.43 12.61 3.22
CA LYS A 57 0.98 12.31 3.38
C LYS A 57 1.58 13.25 4.42
N GLY A 58 1.72 12.75 5.63
CA GLY A 58 2.32 13.48 6.72
C GLY A 58 3.83 13.42 6.67
N LYS A 59 4.47 13.10 7.80
CA LYS A 59 5.91 13.05 7.87
C LYS A 59 6.44 11.87 7.06
N GLN A 60 7.38 12.12 6.16
CA GLN A 60 8.07 11.06 5.42
C GLN A 60 9.01 10.32 6.36
N PHE A 61 8.96 8.98 6.34
CA PHE A 61 9.82 8.20 7.21
C PHE A 61 10.79 7.31 6.45
N ASP A 62 10.57 7.07 5.17
CA ASP A 62 11.46 6.21 4.39
C ASP A 62 11.27 6.46 2.91
N SER A 63 12.31 6.17 2.12
CA SER A 63 12.25 6.27 0.67
C SER A 63 13.43 5.52 0.07
N SER A 64 13.18 4.87 -1.07
CA SER A 64 14.27 4.27 -1.85
C SER A 64 14.93 5.28 -2.76
N ILE A 65 14.28 6.43 -3.01
CA ILE A 65 14.80 7.44 -3.94
C ILE A 65 16.12 7.96 -3.40
N GLY A 66 17.14 7.91 -4.25
CA GLY A 66 18.49 8.33 -3.87
C GLY A 66 19.34 7.22 -3.26
N ARG A 67 18.75 6.06 -2.97
CA ARG A 67 19.49 4.91 -2.42
C ARG A 67 19.51 3.72 -3.36
N GLY A 68 18.61 3.69 -4.30
CA GLY A 68 18.44 2.59 -5.23
C GLY A 68 17.21 1.76 -4.95
N PRO A 69 16.69 1.10 -5.98
CA PRO A 69 15.47 0.31 -5.84
C PRO A 69 15.60 -0.81 -4.82
N PHE A 70 14.45 -1.20 -4.28
CA PHE A 70 14.35 -2.25 -3.28
C PHE A 70 13.72 -3.49 -3.90
N SER A 71 14.32 -4.65 -3.68
CA SER A 71 13.76 -5.90 -4.18
C SER A 71 13.37 -6.81 -3.02
N PHE A 72 12.27 -7.54 -3.21
CA PHE A 72 11.83 -8.50 -2.20
C PHE A 72 11.00 -9.60 -2.84
N PRO A 73 10.97 -10.80 -2.20
CA PRO A 73 10.11 -11.88 -2.68
C PRO A 73 8.67 -11.60 -2.25
N LEU A 74 7.78 -11.46 -3.22
CA LEU A 74 6.39 -11.09 -2.97
C LEU A 74 5.64 -12.26 -2.31
N GLY A 75 4.93 -11.97 -1.25
CA GLY A 75 4.11 -12.96 -0.57
C GLY A 75 4.85 -13.84 0.42
N ALA A 76 6.12 -13.57 0.67
CA ALA A 76 6.95 -14.44 1.51
C ALA A 76 7.04 -13.96 2.97
N GLY A 77 6.34 -12.91 3.34
CA GLY A 77 6.38 -12.37 4.70
C GLY A 77 7.69 -11.67 5.05
N ARG A 78 8.46 -11.26 4.05
CA ARG A 78 9.71 -10.55 4.25
C ARG A 78 9.53 -9.05 4.43
N VAL A 79 8.34 -8.55 4.11
CA VAL A 79 7.95 -7.15 4.22
C VAL A 79 6.65 -7.08 4.99
N ILE A 80 6.21 -5.87 5.34
CA ILE A 80 4.93 -5.74 6.06
C ILE A 80 3.80 -6.31 5.21
N PRO A 81 2.77 -6.88 5.85
CA PRO A 81 1.66 -7.49 5.10
C PRO A 81 1.01 -6.55 4.09
N GLY A 82 0.94 -5.25 4.42
CA GLY A 82 0.39 -4.28 3.50
C GLY A 82 1.13 -4.20 2.17
N TRP A 83 2.42 -4.50 2.14
CA TRP A 83 3.18 -4.56 0.90
C TRP A 83 2.95 -5.88 0.16
N ASP A 84 3.01 -7.01 0.87
CA ASP A 84 2.74 -8.31 0.23
C ASP A 84 1.37 -8.32 -0.43
N GLN A 85 0.38 -7.73 0.23
CA GLN A 85 -0.98 -7.66 -0.31
C GLN A 85 -1.15 -6.51 -1.29
N GLY A 86 -0.48 -5.38 -1.03
CA GLY A 86 -0.67 -4.16 -1.79
C GLY A 86 0.03 -4.14 -3.13
N VAL A 87 1.20 -4.75 -3.24
CA VAL A 87 1.96 -4.77 -4.48
C VAL A 87 1.46 -5.87 -5.41
N ALA A 88 0.87 -6.92 -4.88
CA ALA A 88 0.33 -8.01 -5.69
C ALA A 88 -0.67 -7.45 -6.72
N GLY A 89 -0.53 -7.88 -7.94
CA GLY A 89 -1.39 -7.44 -9.04
C GLY A 89 -0.92 -6.20 -9.76
N MET A 90 0.11 -5.51 -9.28
CA MET A 90 0.70 -4.42 -10.05
C MET A 90 1.40 -4.97 -11.28
N LYS A 91 1.51 -4.15 -12.32
CA LYS A 91 2.27 -4.50 -13.52
C LYS A 91 3.43 -3.56 -13.66
N VAL A 92 4.51 -4.05 -14.24
CA VAL A 92 5.71 -3.23 -14.45
C VAL A 92 5.35 -1.94 -15.17
N GLY A 93 5.84 -0.83 -14.66
CA GLY A 93 5.51 0.51 -15.14
C GLY A 93 4.37 1.16 -14.35
N GLY A 94 3.71 0.40 -13.49
CA GLY A 94 2.60 0.92 -12.70
C GLY A 94 3.06 1.71 -11.47
N LYS A 95 2.19 2.59 -11.01
CA LYS A 95 2.38 3.35 -9.77
C LYS A 95 1.12 3.23 -8.95
N ARG A 96 1.29 2.85 -7.70
CA ARG A 96 0.16 2.60 -6.79
C ARG A 96 0.41 3.26 -5.46
N THR A 97 -0.62 3.89 -4.93
CA THR A 97 -0.61 4.41 -3.56
C THR A 97 -1.28 3.40 -2.66
N LEU A 98 -0.62 3.07 -1.56
CA LEU A 98 -1.14 2.13 -0.56
C LEU A 98 -1.41 2.90 0.71
N VAL A 99 -2.62 2.77 1.26
CA VAL A 99 -2.92 3.23 2.61
C VAL A 99 -3.04 1.98 3.46
N ILE A 100 -2.14 1.85 4.41
CA ILE A 100 -1.95 0.61 5.16
C ILE A 100 -2.33 0.82 6.61
N PRO A 101 -3.37 0.10 7.10
CA PRO A 101 -3.73 0.22 8.51
C PRO A 101 -2.67 -0.40 9.41
N PRO A 102 -2.64 -0.06 10.70
CA PRO A 102 -1.60 -0.56 11.60
C PRO A 102 -1.43 -2.07 11.60
N GLU A 103 -2.52 -2.81 11.54
CA GLU A 103 -2.43 -4.28 11.60
C GLU A 103 -1.77 -4.90 10.38
N LEU A 104 -1.66 -4.17 9.29
CA LEU A 104 -0.93 -4.62 8.10
C LEU A 104 0.40 -3.87 7.95
N GLY A 105 0.74 -3.05 8.91
CA GLY A 105 2.00 -2.33 8.98
C GLY A 105 2.83 -2.75 10.17
N TYR A 106 3.14 -1.80 11.04
CA TYR A 106 4.00 -2.06 12.19
C TYR A 106 3.24 -2.22 13.50
N GLY A 107 1.91 -2.19 13.46
CA GLY A 107 1.05 -2.54 14.58
C GLY A 107 1.23 -1.67 15.82
N SER A 108 0.97 -2.26 16.96
CA SER A 108 1.04 -1.56 18.24
C SER A 108 2.47 -1.27 18.67
N ARG A 109 3.45 -1.88 18.05
CA ARG A 109 4.86 -1.70 18.36
C ARG A 109 5.47 -0.49 17.72
N GLY A 110 5.02 -0.16 16.51
CA GLY A 110 5.69 0.83 15.68
C GLY A 110 7.06 0.35 15.23
N ALA A 111 7.93 1.25 14.83
CA ALA A 111 9.26 0.89 14.35
C ALA A 111 10.27 1.98 14.69
N GLY A 112 11.26 1.59 15.49
CA GLY A 112 12.51 2.32 15.64
C GLY A 112 12.45 3.83 15.86
N GLY A 113 11.43 4.35 16.54
CA GLY A 113 11.33 5.76 16.82
C GLY A 113 10.85 6.62 15.65
N VAL A 114 10.70 6.05 14.45
CA VAL A 114 10.20 6.80 13.29
C VAL A 114 8.74 6.51 13.01
N ILE A 115 8.27 5.32 13.36
CA ILE A 115 6.86 4.95 13.19
C ILE A 115 6.26 4.74 14.57
N PRO A 116 5.31 5.58 14.97
CA PRO A 116 4.70 5.43 16.30
C PRO A 116 3.79 4.21 16.35
N PRO A 117 3.42 3.79 17.56
CA PRO A 117 2.44 2.70 17.71
C PRO A 117 1.12 3.03 17.01
N ASN A 118 0.52 2.04 16.42
CA ASN A 118 -0.80 2.13 15.80
C ASN A 118 -0.88 3.16 14.68
N ALA A 119 0.20 3.30 13.91
CA ALA A 119 0.24 4.27 12.82
C ALA A 119 -0.34 3.67 11.54
N THR A 120 -1.15 4.46 10.86
CA THR A 120 -1.57 4.20 9.49
C THR A 120 -0.52 4.80 8.58
N LEU A 121 -0.15 4.07 7.53
CA LEU A 121 0.96 4.44 6.65
C LEU A 121 0.44 4.72 5.24
N VAL A 122 1.12 5.63 4.55
CA VAL A 122 0.86 5.89 3.13
C VAL A 122 2.15 5.64 2.37
N PHE A 123 2.08 4.80 1.34
CA PHE A 123 3.23 4.55 0.46
C PHE A 123 2.85 4.83 -0.98
N ASP A 124 3.75 5.49 -1.69
CA ASP A 124 3.72 5.49 -3.16
C ASP A 124 4.72 4.45 -3.61
N VAL A 125 4.28 3.53 -4.46
CA VAL A 125 5.12 2.43 -4.94
C VAL A 125 5.09 2.40 -6.46
N GLU A 126 6.27 2.31 -7.06
CA GLU A 126 6.42 2.12 -8.50
C GLU A 126 7.05 0.76 -8.74
N LEU A 127 6.42 -0.08 -9.56
CA LEU A 127 6.95 -1.40 -9.88
C LEU A 127 7.86 -1.29 -11.09
N LEU A 128 9.13 -1.63 -10.88
CA LEU A 128 10.15 -1.50 -11.92
C LEU A 128 10.41 -2.80 -12.64
N GLU A 129 10.34 -3.93 -11.92
CA GLU A 129 10.74 -5.20 -12.49
C GLU A 129 10.07 -6.35 -11.74
N VAL A 130 9.78 -7.43 -12.44
CA VAL A 130 9.30 -8.69 -11.85
C VAL A 130 10.20 -9.80 -12.39
N ARG A 131 10.82 -10.54 -11.48
CA ARG A 131 11.74 -11.63 -11.83
C ARG A 131 11.17 -13.00 -11.54
#